data_50367248efd11a77b18504acae76a257
#
_entry.id   50367248efd11a77b18504acae76a257
#
_cell.length_a   1.000
_cell.length_b   1.000
_cell.length_c   1.000
_cell.angle_alpha   90.00
_cell.angle_beta   90.00
_cell.angle_gamma   90.00
#
_symmetry.space_group_name_H-M   'P 1'
#
loop_
_entity.id
_entity.type
_entity.pdbx_description
1 polymer ?
#
loop_
_entity_poly.entity_id
_entity_poly.type
_entity_poly.pdbx_seq_one_letter_code
_entity_poly.pdbx_strand_id
1 'polypeptide(L)'
;HSALLCGIRQAKYEFIVTLDDDLQNPPEEIPKLLEKLDQGYDVVYGYPKNEQHGLFRNIASMFTKMALKTTMGISIARHVSAFRVFRTELRDSFSDYRGSFISIDVLLSWGTNSFSAIPVNHDQRAEGKSNYTVRKLINHALNMITGFSVLPLQVASLMGFVLALFGLLVLIFVVGRFLLQGSPVPGFPFIASIIAIFSGAQLLAIGIIGEYLARIHFRTMNKPQYFIRQKTNNFPKN
;
A
#
# COMPACT_ATOMS: atom_id res chain seq x y z
N HIS A 1 -1.92 -4.95 12.53
CA HIS A 1 -2.84 -5.35 11.43
C HIS A 1 -3.35 -6.79 11.56
N SER A 2 -2.51 -7.79 11.90
CA SER A 2 -2.97 -9.19 12.06
C SER A 2 -4.01 -9.35 13.15
N ALA A 3 -3.84 -8.69 14.30
CA ALA A 3 -4.83 -8.70 15.39
C ALA A 3 -6.15 -8.04 14.95
N LEU A 4 -6.07 -6.93 14.23
CA LEU A 4 -7.23 -6.23 13.70
C LEU A 4 -8.00 -7.12 12.69
N LEU A 5 -7.30 -7.76 11.76
CA LEU A 5 -7.91 -8.71 10.82
C LEU A 5 -8.57 -9.89 11.56
N CYS A 6 -7.93 -10.38 12.63
CA CYS A 6 -8.53 -11.41 13.48
C CYS A 6 -9.85 -10.95 14.10
N GLY A 7 -9.87 -9.74 14.66
CA GLY A 7 -11.07 -9.14 15.25
C GLY A 7 -12.20 -8.98 14.21
N ILE A 8 -11.89 -8.45 13.04
CA ILE A 8 -12.83 -8.27 11.94
C ILE A 8 -13.45 -9.63 11.52
N ARG A 9 -12.64 -10.67 11.39
CA ARG A 9 -13.13 -12.02 11.03
C ARG A 9 -13.98 -12.67 12.11
N GLN A 10 -13.84 -12.27 13.38
CA GLN A 10 -14.62 -12.77 14.49
C GLN A 10 -15.85 -11.90 14.84
N ALA A 11 -16.01 -10.74 14.19
CA ALA A 11 -17.14 -9.85 14.42
C ALA A 11 -18.47 -10.55 14.10
N LYS A 12 -19.52 -10.28 14.92
CA LYS A 12 -20.82 -10.95 14.84
C LYS A 12 -21.97 -10.03 14.50
N TYR A 13 -21.80 -8.73 14.72
CA TYR A 13 -22.84 -7.72 14.52
C TYR A 13 -22.78 -7.11 13.12
N GLU A 14 -23.80 -6.38 12.75
CA GLU A 14 -23.99 -5.81 11.41
C GLU A 14 -22.90 -4.82 11.01
N PHE A 15 -22.37 -4.07 11.97
CA PHE A 15 -21.33 -3.07 11.74
C PHE A 15 -20.07 -3.38 12.52
N ILE A 16 -18.93 -3.04 11.94
CA ILE A 16 -17.62 -3.11 12.59
C ILE A 16 -17.08 -1.69 12.69
N VAL A 17 -16.74 -1.30 13.91
CA VAL A 17 -15.98 -0.07 14.18
C VAL A 17 -14.56 -0.44 14.55
N THR A 18 -13.57 0.25 13.96
CA THR A 18 -12.18 0.16 14.36
C THR A 18 -11.67 1.51 14.82
N LEU A 19 -10.88 1.53 15.87
CA LEU A 19 -10.20 2.71 16.39
C LEU A 19 -8.87 2.29 17.03
N ASP A 20 -7.94 3.23 17.14
CA ASP A 20 -6.70 3.02 17.87
C ASP A 20 -6.95 3.13 19.39
N ASP A 21 -6.11 2.47 20.20
CA ASP A 21 -6.20 2.41 21.66
C ASP A 21 -5.51 3.60 22.37
N ASP A 22 -5.10 4.62 21.62
CA ASP A 22 -4.38 5.79 22.13
C ASP A 22 -5.29 6.93 22.60
N LEU A 23 -6.62 6.68 22.63
CA LEU A 23 -7.68 7.59 23.06
C LEU A 23 -7.74 8.91 22.27
N GLN A 24 -7.11 8.98 21.11
CA GLN A 24 -7.18 10.18 20.27
C GLN A 24 -8.52 10.31 19.53
N ASN A 25 -9.22 9.21 19.33
CA ASN A 25 -10.52 9.16 18.67
C ASN A 25 -11.62 8.86 19.71
N PRO A 26 -12.38 9.88 20.16
CA PRO A 26 -13.44 9.68 21.14
C PRO A 26 -14.52 8.71 20.63
N PRO A 27 -14.94 7.70 21.42
CA PRO A 27 -16.04 6.80 21.05
C PRO A 27 -17.36 7.53 20.80
N GLU A 28 -17.53 8.71 21.34
CA GLU A 28 -18.70 9.59 21.19
C GLU A 28 -18.90 10.07 19.75
N GLU A 29 -17.86 9.96 18.91
CA GLU A 29 -17.93 10.26 17.48
C GLU A 29 -18.46 9.09 16.64
N ILE A 30 -18.56 7.87 17.21
CA ILE A 30 -19.06 6.67 16.50
C ILE A 30 -20.48 6.86 15.93
N PRO A 31 -21.45 7.45 16.67
CA PRO A 31 -22.78 7.66 16.12
C PRO A 31 -22.81 8.49 14.83
N LYS A 32 -21.91 9.47 14.69
CA LYS A 32 -21.81 10.30 13.46
C LYS A 32 -21.33 9.47 12.26
N LEU A 33 -20.42 8.52 12.49
CA LEU A 33 -19.96 7.62 11.42
C LEU A 33 -21.08 6.68 11.00
N LEU A 34 -21.86 6.14 11.95
CA LEU A 34 -22.99 5.27 11.67
C LEU A 34 -24.09 6.01 10.91
N GLU A 35 -24.44 7.22 11.32
CA GLU A 35 -25.40 8.08 10.62
C GLU A 35 -24.97 8.34 9.17
N LYS A 36 -23.66 8.52 8.95
CA LYS A 36 -23.14 8.68 7.60
C LYS A 36 -23.20 7.39 6.79
N LEU A 37 -22.97 6.25 7.43
CA LEU A 37 -23.07 4.92 6.80
C LEU A 37 -24.51 4.65 6.35
N ASP A 38 -25.51 5.04 7.15
CA ASP A 38 -26.94 4.88 6.86
C ASP A 38 -27.41 5.70 5.64
N GLN A 39 -26.62 6.68 5.20
CA GLN A 39 -26.86 7.42 3.95
C GLN A 39 -26.51 6.63 2.68
N GLY A 40 -26.21 5.34 2.81
CA GLY A 40 -25.95 4.44 1.67
C GLY A 40 -24.46 4.21 1.38
N TYR A 41 -23.59 4.51 2.31
CA TYR A 41 -22.17 4.17 2.21
C TYR A 41 -21.89 2.82 2.88
N ASP A 42 -20.85 2.14 2.40
CA ASP A 42 -20.43 0.85 2.95
C ASP A 42 -19.27 1.00 3.94
N VAL A 43 -18.44 2.05 3.76
CA VAL A 43 -17.29 2.38 4.61
C VAL A 43 -17.26 3.87 4.86
N VAL A 44 -17.12 4.28 6.13
CA VAL A 44 -16.98 5.68 6.53
C VAL A 44 -15.75 5.85 7.40
N TYR A 45 -14.88 6.78 7.02
CA TYR A 45 -13.69 7.18 7.79
C TYR A 45 -13.96 8.42 8.62
N GLY A 46 -13.49 8.43 9.88
CA GLY A 46 -13.37 9.63 10.69
C GLY A 46 -11.96 10.20 10.57
N TYR A 47 -11.82 11.44 10.10
CA TYR A 47 -10.52 12.10 10.00
C TYR A 47 -10.47 13.37 10.87
N PRO A 48 -9.31 13.75 11.43
CA PRO A 48 -9.18 14.93 12.28
C PRO A 48 -9.44 16.22 11.49
N LYS A 49 -10.20 17.15 12.08
CA LYS A 49 -10.51 18.46 11.47
C LYS A 49 -9.26 19.31 11.21
N ASN A 50 -8.24 19.19 12.07
CA ASN A 50 -7.01 19.97 12.00
C ASN A 50 -5.80 19.03 11.88
N GLU A 51 -5.26 18.85 10.68
CA GLU A 51 -3.99 18.14 10.49
C GLU A 51 -2.81 19.09 10.83
N GLN A 52 -2.27 19.00 12.04
CA GLN A 52 -1.00 19.67 12.40
C GLN A 52 0.17 18.75 12.05
N HIS A 53 0.78 18.93 10.90
CA HIS A 53 1.90 18.09 10.46
C HIS A 53 3.14 18.91 10.09
N GLY A 54 4.31 18.50 10.59
CA GLY A 54 5.62 19.00 10.15
C GLY A 54 5.94 18.58 8.70
N LEU A 55 6.69 19.39 7.96
CA LEU A 55 7.00 19.25 6.52
C LEU A 55 7.49 17.83 6.10
N PHE A 56 8.37 17.20 6.87
CA PHE A 56 8.89 15.86 6.56
C PHE A 56 7.84 14.75 6.69
N ARG A 57 6.93 14.87 7.65
CA ARG A 57 5.82 13.93 7.84
C ARG A 57 4.79 14.05 6.72
N ASN A 58 4.62 15.25 6.16
CA ASN A 58 3.76 15.49 5.01
C ASN A 58 4.26 14.77 3.74
N ILE A 59 5.56 14.76 3.47
CA ILE A 59 6.13 14.06 2.30
C ILE A 59 5.90 12.55 2.41
N ALA A 60 6.23 11.95 3.55
CA ALA A 60 6.03 10.51 3.78
C ALA A 60 4.54 10.12 3.75
N SER A 61 3.66 10.96 4.34
CA SER A 61 2.20 10.80 4.26
C SER A 61 1.70 10.91 2.82
N MET A 62 2.26 11.82 2.02
CA MET A 62 1.91 11.97 0.60
C MET A 62 2.24 10.71 -0.21
N PHE A 63 3.40 10.08 0.01
CA PHE A 63 3.76 8.81 -0.64
C PHE A 63 2.82 7.67 -0.24
N THR A 64 2.47 7.57 1.04
CA THR A 64 1.52 6.55 1.53
C THR A 64 0.11 6.79 0.96
N LYS A 65 -0.36 8.04 0.96
CA LYS A 65 -1.66 8.44 0.39
C LYS A 65 -1.70 8.20 -1.14
N MET A 66 -0.58 8.45 -1.83
CA MET A 66 -0.46 8.17 -3.27
C MET A 66 -0.48 6.66 -3.55
N ALA A 67 0.25 5.86 -2.75
CA ALA A 67 0.22 4.40 -2.82
C ALA A 67 -1.19 3.85 -2.59
N LEU A 68 -1.89 4.33 -1.56
CA LEU A 68 -3.30 3.99 -1.29
C LEU A 68 -4.21 4.37 -2.46
N LYS A 69 -4.07 5.59 -3.00
CA LYS A 69 -4.86 6.03 -4.14
C LYS A 69 -4.68 5.13 -5.36
N THR A 70 -3.44 4.74 -5.66
CA THR A 70 -3.12 3.84 -6.78
C THR A 70 -3.66 2.43 -6.56
N THR A 71 -3.65 1.96 -5.31
CA THR A 71 -4.06 0.59 -4.96
C THR A 71 -5.57 0.46 -4.78
N MET A 72 -6.21 1.45 -4.16
CA MET A 72 -7.66 1.45 -3.90
C MET A 72 -8.47 2.01 -5.08
N GLY A 73 -7.85 2.79 -5.99
CA GLY A 73 -8.56 3.43 -7.09
C GLY A 73 -9.58 4.52 -6.70
N ILE A 74 -9.58 4.98 -5.42
CA ILE A 74 -10.63 5.80 -4.85
C ILE A 74 -10.07 7.18 -4.46
N SER A 75 -10.86 8.23 -4.70
CA SER A 75 -10.49 9.61 -4.36
C SER A 75 -10.35 9.86 -2.86
N ILE A 76 -11.05 9.07 -2.04
CA ILE A 76 -11.11 9.21 -0.58
C ILE A 76 -9.84 8.71 0.15
N ALA A 77 -8.90 8.11 -0.56
CA ALA A 77 -7.64 7.61 0.01
C ALA A 77 -6.85 8.65 0.84
N ARG A 78 -7.14 9.94 0.67
CA ARG A 78 -6.55 11.03 1.48
C ARG A 78 -7.05 11.05 2.92
N HIS A 79 -8.26 10.55 3.18
CA HIS A 79 -8.95 10.60 4.48
C HIS A 79 -8.97 9.25 5.18
N VAL A 80 -8.22 8.26 4.65
CA VAL A 80 -8.08 6.96 5.28
C VAL A 80 -7.50 7.10 6.68
N SER A 81 -8.19 6.51 7.65
CA SER A 81 -7.90 6.58 9.08
C SER A 81 -8.11 5.21 9.73
N ALA A 82 -7.47 4.97 10.88
CA ALA A 82 -7.76 3.81 11.71
C ALA A 82 -9.17 3.87 12.32
N PHE A 83 -9.69 5.08 12.51
CA PHE A 83 -11.05 5.31 12.97
C PHE A 83 -12.03 5.22 11.80
N ARG A 84 -12.72 4.09 11.70
CA ARG A 84 -13.66 3.81 10.61
C ARG A 84 -14.79 2.91 11.07
N VAL A 85 -15.91 2.99 10.37
CA VAL A 85 -17.03 2.05 10.45
C VAL A 85 -17.29 1.46 9.08
N PHE A 86 -17.67 0.20 9.03
CA PHE A 86 -18.03 -0.48 7.79
C PHE A 86 -18.98 -1.67 8.04
N ARG A 87 -19.69 -2.08 6.98
CA ARG A 87 -20.60 -3.22 7.03
C ARG A 87 -19.82 -4.53 7.17
N THR A 88 -20.26 -5.38 8.08
CA THR A 88 -19.56 -6.65 8.39
C THR A 88 -19.51 -7.60 7.20
N GLU A 89 -20.49 -7.55 6.32
CA GLU A 89 -20.52 -8.36 5.09
C GLU A 89 -19.35 -8.13 4.15
N LEU A 90 -18.73 -6.94 4.18
CA LEU A 90 -17.54 -6.65 3.38
C LEU A 90 -16.36 -7.58 3.68
N ARG A 91 -16.29 -8.17 4.89
CA ARG A 91 -15.22 -9.10 5.25
C ARG A 91 -15.20 -10.34 4.35
N ASP A 92 -16.34 -10.70 3.75
CA ASP A 92 -16.46 -11.90 2.92
C ASP A 92 -15.63 -11.75 1.63
N SER A 93 -15.46 -10.52 1.15
CA SER A 93 -14.59 -10.23 -0.01
C SER A 93 -13.10 -10.52 0.23
N PHE A 94 -12.67 -10.60 1.49
CA PHE A 94 -11.28 -10.88 1.87
C PHE A 94 -11.16 -11.97 2.95
N SER A 95 -12.18 -12.82 3.10
CA SER A 95 -12.19 -13.93 4.05
C SER A 95 -10.98 -14.85 3.87
N ASP A 96 -10.66 -15.17 2.60
CA ASP A 96 -9.57 -16.07 2.21
C ASP A 96 -8.23 -15.37 2.00
N TYR A 97 -8.15 -14.06 2.29
CA TYR A 97 -6.89 -13.35 2.14
C TYR A 97 -5.83 -13.89 3.12
N ARG A 98 -4.70 -14.36 2.56
CA ARG A 98 -3.56 -14.95 3.30
C ARG A 98 -2.23 -14.28 3.00
N GLY A 99 -2.27 -13.06 2.45
CA GLY A 99 -1.04 -12.29 2.18
C GLY A 99 -0.27 -11.98 3.46
N SER A 100 1.04 -11.91 3.39
CA SER A 100 1.92 -11.56 4.51
C SER A 100 1.80 -10.11 4.94
N PHE A 101 1.37 -9.23 4.03
CA PHE A 101 1.16 -7.81 4.29
C PHE A 101 -0.34 -7.50 4.33
N ILE A 102 -0.82 -6.98 5.46
CA ILE A 102 -2.24 -6.70 5.69
C ILE A 102 -2.46 -5.18 5.69
N SER A 103 -3.28 -4.69 4.78
CA SER A 103 -3.86 -3.35 4.80
C SER A 103 -5.38 -3.47 4.76
N ILE A 104 -6.03 -3.19 5.88
CA ILE A 104 -7.50 -3.32 5.96
C ILE A 104 -8.18 -2.41 4.96
N ASP A 105 -7.65 -1.20 4.74
CA ASP A 105 -8.21 -0.24 3.78
C ASP A 105 -8.25 -0.78 2.36
N VAL A 106 -7.14 -1.40 1.94
CA VAL A 106 -7.04 -2.05 0.63
C VAL A 106 -7.99 -3.25 0.54
N LEU A 107 -8.07 -4.06 1.61
CA LEU A 107 -8.97 -5.21 1.63
C LEU A 107 -10.44 -4.79 1.53
N LEU A 108 -10.84 -3.72 2.22
CA LEU A 108 -12.18 -3.16 2.11
C LEU A 108 -12.51 -2.69 0.68
N SER A 109 -11.52 -2.13 -0.04
CA SER A 109 -11.72 -1.69 -1.43
C SER A 109 -11.90 -2.84 -2.44
N TRP A 110 -11.69 -4.09 -2.04
CA TRP A 110 -12.02 -5.25 -2.86
C TRP A 110 -13.52 -5.57 -2.85
N GLY A 111 -14.22 -5.20 -1.75
CA GLY A 111 -15.65 -5.47 -1.57
C GLY A 111 -16.57 -4.34 -2.04
N THR A 112 -16.07 -3.10 -2.04
CA THR A 112 -16.90 -1.94 -2.38
C THR A 112 -16.09 -0.76 -2.92
N ASN A 113 -16.78 0.11 -3.65
CA ASN A 113 -16.30 1.45 -4.03
C ASN A 113 -17.07 2.57 -3.30
N SER A 114 -18.04 2.21 -2.43
CA SER A 114 -18.92 3.14 -1.71
C SER A 114 -18.28 3.59 -0.39
N PHE A 115 -17.35 4.53 -0.48
CA PHE A 115 -16.62 5.09 0.64
C PHE A 115 -17.03 6.52 0.92
N SER A 116 -17.04 6.90 2.21
CA SER A 116 -17.19 8.29 2.65
C SER A 116 -16.19 8.61 3.76
N ALA A 117 -16.05 9.90 4.07
CA ALA A 117 -15.27 10.36 5.20
C ALA A 117 -15.89 11.60 5.82
N ILE A 118 -15.84 11.70 7.14
CA ILE A 118 -16.34 12.84 7.89
C ILE A 118 -15.27 13.39 8.85
N PRO A 119 -15.25 14.70 9.07
CA PRO A 119 -14.39 15.28 10.08
C PRO A 119 -14.92 14.93 11.48
N VAL A 120 -14.04 14.44 12.34
CA VAL A 120 -14.32 14.09 13.73
C VAL A 120 -13.46 14.89 14.69
N ASN A 121 -13.86 14.95 15.95
CA ASN A 121 -13.00 15.47 16.98
C ASN A 121 -11.82 14.52 17.19
N HIS A 122 -10.65 15.09 17.44
CA HIS A 122 -9.43 14.35 17.62
C HIS A 122 -8.67 14.96 18.78
N ASP A 123 -8.54 14.20 19.85
CA ASP A 123 -7.91 14.68 21.07
C ASP A 123 -6.39 14.51 21.01
N GLN A 124 -5.69 15.28 21.82
CA GLN A 124 -4.25 15.10 21.94
C GLN A 124 -3.97 13.75 22.61
N ARG A 125 -2.93 13.08 22.16
CA ARG A 125 -2.50 11.82 22.74
C ARG A 125 -2.26 11.97 24.24
N ALA A 126 -2.95 11.16 25.05
CA ALA A 126 -2.86 11.24 26.50
C ALA A 126 -1.46 10.86 27.01
N GLU A 127 -0.77 9.90 26.37
CA GLU A 127 0.58 9.45 26.75
C GLU A 127 1.42 9.01 25.54
N GLY A 128 2.75 9.21 25.63
CA GLY A 128 3.75 8.66 24.72
C GLY A 128 4.14 9.52 23.52
N LYS A 129 5.36 9.26 23.00
CA LYS A 129 5.88 9.86 21.78
C LYS A 129 5.60 8.94 20.59
N SER A 130 5.27 9.51 19.43
CA SER A 130 5.08 8.75 18.20
C SER A 130 6.35 7.96 17.84
N ASN A 131 6.25 6.64 17.80
CA ASN A 131 7.34 5.72 17.44
C ASN A 131 7.58 5.60 15.91
N TYR A 132 6.94 6.46 15.11
CA TYR A 132 7.09 6.44 13.65
C TYR A 132 8.34 7.18 13.22
N THR A 133 9.40 6.44 12.91
CA THR A 133 10.59 6.99 12.25
C THR A 133 10.36 7.07 10.74
N VAL A 134 11.03 8.02 10.06
CA VAL A 134 10.98 8.17 8.59
C VAL A 134 11.29 6.84 7.88
N ARG A 135 12.26 6.07 8.38
CA ARG A 135 12.61 4.74 7.85
C ARG A 135 11.43 3.76 7.90
N LYS A 136 10.68 3.75 9.02
CA LYS A 136 9.48 2.90 9.16
C LYS A 136 8.37 3.31 8.19
N LEU A 137 8.20 4.62 7.97
CA LEU A 137 7.23 5.16 7.01
C LEU A 137 7.58 4.79 5.56
N ILE A 138 8.85 4.93 5.16
CA ILE A 138 9.33 4.53 3.83
C ILE A 138 9.13 3.02 3.62
N ASN A 139 9.54 2.19 4.58
CA ASN A 139 9.35 0.75 4.49
C ASN A 139 7.86 0.37 4.41
N HIS A 140 6.99 1.06 5.14
CA HIS A 140 5.56 0.84 5.07
C HIS A 140 4.99 1.19 3.68
N ALA A 141 5.39 2.33 3.13
CA ALA A 141 4.98 2.76 1.78
C ALA A 141 5.49 1.78 0.70
N LEU A 142 6.75 1.36 0.76
CA LEU A 142 7.31 0.36 -0.16
C LEU A 142 6.57 -0.97 -0.05
N ASN A 143 6.29 -1.45 1.16
CA ASN A 143 5.53 -2.68 1.37
C ASN A 143 4.11 -2.57 0.84
N MET A 144 3.47 -1.41 0.96
CA MET A 144 2.14 -1.19 0.43
C MET A 144 2.14 -1.19 -1.10
N ILE A 145 3.07 -0.44 -1.73
CA ILE A 145 3.19 -0.38 -3.19
C ILE A 145 3.50 -1.77 -3.77
N THR A 146 4.51 -2.45 -3.26
CA THR A 146 4.92 -3.76 -3.77
C THR A 146 3.97 -4.89 -3.35
N GLY A 147 3.21 -4.72 -2.25
CA GLY A 147 2.24 -5.71 -1.77
C GLY A 147 0.92 -5.72 -2.52
N PHE A 148 0.48 -4.58 -3.03
CA PHE A 148 -0.85 -4.41 -3.62
C PHE A 148 -0.86 -3.74 -5.00
N SER A 149 0.30 -3.34 -5.52
CA SER A 149 0.40 -2.68 -6.83
C SER A 149 1.48 -3.35 -7.68
N VAL A 150 1.24 -3.45 -8.97
CA VAL A 150 2.21 -3.90 -9.97
C VAL A 150 3.00 -2.74 -10.58
N LEU A 151 2.78 -1.52 -10.10
CA LEU A 151 3.38 -0.30 -10.64
C LEU A 151 4.92 -0.34 -10.71
N PRO A 152 5.67 -0.80 -9.70
CA PRO A 152 7.12 -0.91 -9.79
C PRO A 152 7.58 -1.83 -10.91
N LEU A 153 6.83 -2.93 -11.15
CA LEU A 153 7.12 -3.87 -12.24
C LEU A 153 6.85 -3.23 -13.60
N GLN A 154 5.76 -2.47 -13.73
CA GLN A 154 5.45 -1.72 -14.96
C GLN A 154 6.51 -0.66 -15.26
N VAL A 155 6.98 0.08 -14.25
CA VAL A 155 8.07 1.06 -14.39
C VAL A 155 9.35 0.37 -14.84
N ALA A 156 9.72 -0.76 -14.24
CA ALA A 156 10.90 -1.52 -14.63
C ALA A 156 10.80 -2.01 -16.08
N SER A 157 9.63 -2.51 -16.49
CA SER A 157 9.36 -2.93 -17.86
C SER A 157 9.47 -1.78 -18.86
N LEU A 158 8.89 -0.63 -18.55
CA LEU A 158 8.97 0.59 -19.38
C LEU A 158 10.42 1.07 -19.50
N MET A 159 11.16 1.12 -18.40
CA MET A 159 12.59 1.45 -18.41
C MET A 159 13.39 0.49 -19.30
N GLY A 160 13.15 -0.81 -19.17
CA GLY A 160 13.77 -1.82 -20.01
C GLY A 160 13.48 -1.61 -21.48
N PHE A 161 12.23 -1.31 -21.84
CA PHE A 161 11.83 -0.99 -23.21
C PHE A 161 12.53 0.25 -23.76
N VAL A 162 12.56 1.35 -22.99
CA VAL A 162 13.25 2.59 -23.39
C VAL A 162 14.74 2.37 -23.60
N LEU A 163 15.40 1.62 -22.70
CA LEU A 163 16.82 1.29 -22.84
C LEU A 163 17.08 0.38 -24.04
N ALA A 164 16.22 -0.60 -24.30
CA ALA A 164 16.32 -1.46 -25.48
C ALA A 164 16.20 -0.67 -26.79
N LEU A 165 15.26 0.25 -26.86
CA LEU A 165 15.09 1.14 -27.99
C LEU A 165 16.31 2.05 -28.18
N PHE A 166 16.83 2.62 -27.10
CA PHE A 166 18.07 3.41 -27.12
C PHE A 166 19.26 2.58 -27.62
N GLY A 167 19.43 1.35 -27.12
CA GLY A 167 20.47 0.44 -27.57
C GLY A 167 20.36 0.08 -29.05
N LEU A 168 19.14 -0.12 -29.54
CA LEU A 168 18.88 -0.35 -30.96
C LEU A 168 19.29 0.86 -31.83
N LEU A 169 18.95 2.07 -31.40
CA LEU A 169 19.33 3.30 -32.10
C LEU A 169 20.85 3.48 -32.13
N VAL A 170 21.53 3.22 -31.03
CA VAL A 170 23.01 3.23 -30.94
C VAL A 170 23.60 2.18 -31.88
N LEU A 171 23.06 0.98 -31.91
CA LEU A 171 23.51 -0.08 -32.83
C LEU A 171 23.38 0.35 -34.30
N ILE A 172 22.22 0.87 -34.71
CA ILE A 172 21.98 1.36 -36.06
C ILE A 172 22.97 2.48 -36.42
N PHE A 173 23.20 3.41 -35.50
CA PHE A 173 24.16 4.50 -35.70
C PHE A 173 25.59 3.97 -35.87
N VAL A 174 26.05 3.06 -35.02
CA VAL A 174 27.41 2.48 -35.09
C VAL A 174 27.60 1.68 -36.37
N VAL A 175 26.67 0.81 -36.73
CA VAL A 175 26.72 0.00 -37.98
C VAL A 175 26.66 0.91 -39.20
N GLY A 176 25.75 1.88 -39.23
CA GLY A 176 25.64 2.84 -40.33
C GLY A 176 26.93 3.64 -40.54
N ARG A 177 27.55 4.12 -39.46
CA ARG A 177 28.83 4.85 -39.52
C ARG A 177 29.98 3.95 -40.01
N PHE A 178 30.03 2.71 -39.56
CA PHE A 178 31.04 1.74 -40.01
C PHE A 178 30.93 1.46 -41.52
N LEU A 179 29.71 1.25 -42.04
CA LEU A 179 29.47 0.99 -43.45
C LEU A 179 29.79 2.20 -44.35
N LEU A 180 29.54 3.41 -43.86
CA LEU A 180 29.73 4.64 -44.66
C LEU A 180 31.15 5.21 -44.61
N GLN A 181 31.84 5.07 -43.49
CA GLN A 181 33.13 5.75 -43.22
C GLN A 181 34.30 4.80 -43.03
N GLY A 182 34.10 3.48 -42.92
CA GLY A 182 35.18 2.48 -42.81
C GLY A 182 36.06 2.65 -41.57
N SER A 183 35.72 3.50 -40.63
CA SER A 183 36.55 3.91 -39.51
C SER A 183 36.20 3.12 -38.23
N PRO A 184 37.17 2.57 -37.51
CA PRO A 184 36.86 1.94 -36.24
C PRO A 184 36.34 3.00 -35.27
N VAL A 185 35.18 2.76 -34.68
CA VAL A 185 34.67 3.58 -33.58
C VAL A 185 35.63 3.42 -32.41
N PRO A 186 36.25 4.49 -31.85
CA PRO A 186 37.11 4.38 -30.67
C PRO A 186 36.30 3.80 -29.53
N GLY A 187 36.55 2.50 -29.17
CA GLY A 187 35.44 1.70 -28.72
C GLY A 187 35.50 1.20 -27.30
N PHE A 188 36.65 0.91 -26.68
CA PHE A 188 36.62 0.17 -25.40
C PHE A 188 35.88 0.91 -24.26
N PRO A 189 36.13 2.20 -23.96
CA PRO A 189 35.38 2.88 -22.89
C PRO A 189 33.88 3.02 -23.20
N PHE A 190 33.54 3.23 -24.46
CA PHE A 190 32.16 3.36 -24.90
C PHE A 190 31.38 2.04 -24.78
N ILE A 191 31.97 0.92 -25.23
CA ILE A 191 31.39 -0.41 -25.11
C ILE A 191 31.25 -0.79 -23.64
N ALA A 192 32.29 -0.58 -22.84
CA ALA A 192 32.26 -0.87 -21.40
C ALA A 192 31.17 -0.08 -20.68
N SER A 193 30.97 1.21 -21.02
CA SER A 193 29.92 2.04 -20.44
C SER A 193 28.53 1.55 -20.81
N ILE A 194 28.30 1.21 -22.08
CA ILE A 194 27.02 0.65 -22.53
C ILE A 194 26.71 -0.66 -21.82
N ILE A 195 27.67 -1.59 -21.77
CA ILE A 195 27.47 -2.87 -21.08
C ILE A 195 27.15 -2.63 -19.59
N ALA A 196 27.86 -1.73 -18.91
CA ALA A 196 27.60 -1.42 -17.51
C ALA A 196 26.19 -0.86 -17.28
N ILE A 197 25.72 0.08 -18.12
CA ILE A 197 24.38 0.66 -18.03
C ILE A 197 23.30 -0.40 -18.25
N PHE A 198 23.40 -1.18 -19.33
CA PHE A 198 22.39 -2.21 -19.64
C PHE A 198 22.39 -3.32 -18.58
N SER A 199 23.56 -3.78 -18.13
CA SER A 199 23.66 -4.78 -17.07
C SER A 199 23.09 -4.27 -15.75
N GLY A 200 23.35 -3.01 -15.39
CA GLY A 200 22.78 -2.38 -14.21
C GLY A 200 21.24 -2.32 -14.27
N ALA A 201 20.70 -1.93 -15.43
CA ALA A 201 19.24 -1.90 -15.65
C ALA A 201 18.61 -3.30 -15.59
N GLN A 202 19.28 -4.32 -16.15
CA GLN A 202 18.83 -5.72 -16.07
C GLN A 202 18.84 -6.22 -14.63
N LEU A 203 19.90 -5.97 -13.87
CA LEU A 203 19.99 -6.38 -12.46
C LEU A 203 18.89 -5.70 -11.62
N LEU A 204 18.60 -4.41 -11.87
CA LEU A 204 17.51 -3.70 -11.20
C LEU A 204 16.15 -4.36 -11.53
N ALA A 205 15.88 -4.64 -12.80
CA ALA A 205 14.64 -5.30 -13.22
C ALA A 205 14.48 -6.69 -12.58
N ILE A 206 15.55 -7.50 -12.57
CA ILE A 206 15.57 -8.81 -11.92
C ILE A 206 15.35 -8.68 -10.41
N GLY A 207 15.95 -7.68 -9.77
CA GLY A 207 15.74 -7.38 -8.34
C GLY A 207 14.27 -7.07 -8.02
N ILE A 208 13.61 -6.26 -8.84
CA ILE A 208 12.18 -5.97 -8.69
C ILE A 208 11.33 -7.23 -8.89
N ILE A 209 11.61 -8.02 -9.93
CA ILE A 209 10.93 -9.32 -10.17
C ILE A 209 11.13 -10.25 -8.98
N GLY A 210 12.35 -10.31 -8.43
CA GLY A 210 12.68 -11.12 -7.26
C GLY A 210 11.85 -10.76 -6.03
N GLU A 211 11.61 -9.46 -5.79
CA GLU A 211 10.75 -8.99 -4.69
C GLU A 211 9.30 -9.48 -4.86
N TYR A 212 8.75 -9.42 -6.07
CA TYR A 212 7.40 -9.95 -6.34
C TYR A 212 7.34 -11.48 -6.20
N LEU A 213 8.37 -12.16 -6.69
CA LEU A 213 8.46 -13.62 -6.59
C LEU A 213 8.55 -14.09 -5.13
N ALA A 214 9.33 -13.39 -4.31
CA ALA A 214 9.40 -13.64 -2.88
C ALA A 214 8.02 -13.48 -2.20
N ARG A 215 7.23 -12.47 -2.58
CA ARG A 215 5.87 -12.28 -2.05
C ARG A 215 4.92 -13.40 -2.47
N ILE A 216 4.99 -13.84 -3.73
CA ILE A 216 4.23 -14.99 -4.22
C ILE A 216 4.63 -16.24 -3.43
N HIS A 217 5.91 -16.47 -3.24
CA HIS A 217 6.42 -17.60 -2.46
C HIS A 217 5.88 -17.60 -1.02
N PHE A 218 5.97 -16.47 -0.30
CA PHE A 218 5.41 -16.37 1.05
C PHE A 218 3.89 -16.57 1.09
N ARG A 219 3.18 -16.16 0.05
CA ARG A 219 1.74 -16.38 -0.06
C ARG A 219 1.41 -17.86 -0.29
N THR A 220 2.18 -18.57 -1.10
CA THR A 220 1.98 -20.02 -1.37
C THR A 220 2.29 -20.90 -0.17
N MET A 221 3.12 -20.43 0.76
CA MET A 221 3.39 -21.14 2.02
C MET A 221 2.16 -21.25 2.94
N ASN A 222 1.09 -20.50 2.68
CA ASN A 222 -0.16 -20.48 3.48
C ASN A 222 0.08 -20.30 4.99
N LYS A 223 1.14 -19.60 5.36
CA LYS A 223 1.45 -19.33 6.76
C LYS A 223 0.30 -18.57 7.42
N PRO A 224 -0.23 -19.04 8.56
CA PRO A 224 -1.33 -18.36 9.25
C PRO A 224 -0.89 -16.96 9.68
N GLN A 225 -1.74 -15.96 9.45
CA GLN A 225 -1.48 -14.55 9.78
C GLN A 225 -1.57 -14.28 11.27
N TYR A 226 -2.31 -15.13 12.00
CA TYR A 226 -2.49 -15.09 13.44
C TYR A 226 -2.88 -16.47 13.98
N PHE A 227 -2.74 -16.65 15.29
CA PHE A 227 -3.20 -17.82 16.02
C PHE A 227 -4.07 -17.35 17.18
N ILE A 228 -5.27 -17.94 17.31
CA ILE A 228 -6.18 -17.66 18.43
C ILE A 228 -5.89 -18.64 19.55
N ARG A 229 -5.25 -18.16 20.61
CA ARG A 229 -4.94 -19.00 21.79
C ARG A 229 -6.18 -19.31 22.62
N GLN A 230 -7.07 -18.31 22.78
CA GLN A 230 -8.26 -18.43 23.60
C GLN A 230 -9.36 -17.51 23.08
N LYS A 231 -10.60 -18.01 23.07
CA LYS A 231 -11.80 -17.20 22.81
C LYS A 231 -12.53 -17.03 24.14
N THR A 232 -12.71 -15.79 24.59
CA THR A 232 -13.58 -15.48 25.72
C THR A 232 -15.03 -15.44 25.21
N ASN A 233 -15.84 -16.39 25.65
CA ASN A 233 -17.27 -16.45 25.32
C ASN A 233 -18.14 -15.61 26.27
N ASN A 234 -17.56 -14.63 26.98
CA ASN A 234 -18.27 -13.81 27.96
C ASN A 234 -19.02 -12.64 27.29
N PHE A 235 -19.92 -12.95 26.35
CA PHE A 235 -21.02 -12.04 26.05
C PHE A 235 -22.26 -12.58 26.75
N PRO A 236 -22.98 -11.77 27.56
CA PRO A 236 -24.26 -12.20 28.11
C PRO A 236 -25.15 -12.61 26.91
N LYS A 237 -25.68 -13.81 26.99
CA LYS A 237 -26.79 -14.23 26.11
C LYS A 237 -28.01 -13.42 26.57
N ASN A 238 -28.30 -12.35 25.88
CA ASN A 238 -29.64 -11.73 25.96
C ASN A 238 -30.61 -12.53 25.12
#